data_38a95b7557d61cb1e2591a9ad38ed873
#
_entry.id   38a95b7557d61cb1e2591a9ad38ed873
#
_cell.length_a   1.000
_cell.length_b   1.000
_cell.length_c   1.000
_cell.angle_alpha   90.00
_cell.angle_beta   90.00
_cell.angle_gamma   90.00
#
_symmetry.space_group_name_H-M   'P 1'
#
loop_
_entity.id
_entity.type
_entity.pdbx_description
1 polymer ?
#
loop_
_entity_poly.entity_id
_entity_poly.type
_entity_poly.pdbx_seq_one_letter_code
_entity_poly.pdbx_strand_id
1 'polypeptide(L)'
;MNSKPSTAANLLRKLVSIRSFSGEETARADYLTAFFHEQGISIKRYGNNLVLRNRVEDPSKPTLMLNSHLDTVQPATGYSFDPFNPPHSDTHIRGLGSNDAGA
;
A
#
# COMPACT_ATOMS: atom_id res chain seq x y z
N MET A 1 9.18 -14.45 -9.65
CA MET A 1 9.23 -12.98 -9.78
C MET A 1 10.23 -12.43 -8.79
N ASN A 2 11.12 -11.62 -9.27
CA ASN A 2 12.05 -10.95 -8.38
C ASN A 2 11.37 -9.74 -7.74
N SER A 3 11.11 -9.81 -6.44
CA SER A 3 10.70 -8.63 -5.71
C SER A 3 11.93 -7.73 -5.55
N LYS A 4 12.03 -6.75 -6.43
CA LYS A 4 13.11 -5.77 -6.36
C LYS A 4 12.71 -4.67 -5.38
N PRO A 5 13.64 -4.14 -4.57
CA PRO A 5 13.34 -3.00 -3.70
C PRO A 5 12.71 -1.82 -4.46
N SER A 6 13.11 -1.61 -5.73
CA SER A 6 12.53 -0.58 -6.59
C SER A 6 11.04 -0.78 -6.86
N THR A 7 10.56 -2.04 -6.93
CA THR A 7 9.13 -2.32 -7.14
C THR A 7 8.30 -1.91 -5.93
N ALA A 8 8.76 -2.25 -4.73
CA ALA A 8 8.08 -1.86 -3.51
C ALA A 8 8.08 -0.34 -3.32
N ALA A 9 9.20 0.32 -3.60
CA ALA A 9 9.31 1.77 -3.52
C ALA A 9 8.38 2.47 -4.50
N ASN A 10 8.30 1.98 -5.73
CA ASN A 10 7.41 2.55 -6.74
C ASN A 10 5.94 2.35 -6.38
N LEU A 11 5.59 1.18 -5.83
CA LEU A 11 4.25 0.93 -5.34
C LEU A 11 3.89 1.91 -4.21
N LEU A 12 4.78 2.12 -3.25
CA LEU A 12 4.54 3.05 -2.15
C LEU A 12 4.37 4.48 -2.65
N ARG A 13 5.21 4.93 -3.58
CA ARG A 13 5.07 6.27 -4.19
C ARG A 13 3.71 6.43 -4.85
N LYS A 14 3.25 5.41 -5.57
CA LYS A 14 1.94 5.44 -6.21
C LYS A 14 0.81 5.49 -5.19
N LEU A 15 0.89 4.69 -4.14
CA LEU A 15 -0.11 4.70 -3.07
C LEU A 15 -0.18 6.06 -2.37
N VAL A 16 0.96 6.68 -2.11
CA VAL A 16 1.01 8.03 -1.51
C VAL A 16 0.30 9.05 -2.41
N SER A 17 0.38 8.89 -3.73
CA SER A 17 -0.29 9.81 -4.68
C SER A 17 -1.82 9.68 -4.69
N ILE A 18 -2.37 8.64 -4.09
CA ILE A 18 -3.82 8.39 -4.03
C ILE A 18 -4.33 8.77 -2.63
N ARG A 19 -5.25 9.72 -2.57
CA ARG A 19 -5.87 10.11 -1.29
C ARG A 19 -6.67 8.96 -0.71
N SER A 20 -6.52 8.73 0.60
CA SER A 20 -7.17 7.62 1.28
C SER A 20 -7.46 7.97 2.74
N PHE A 21 -8.33 8.96 2.94
CA PHE A 21 -8.75 9.32 4.28
C PHE A 21 -9.60 8.21 4.89
N SER A 22 -9.61 8.12 6.22
CA SER A 22 -10.40 7.09 6.91
C SER A 22 -11.85 7.08 6.45
N GLY A 23 -12.34 5.91 6.04
CA GLY A 23 -13.67 5.74 5.44
C GLY A 23 -13.73 6.02 3.94
N GLU A 24 -12.64 6.44 3.32
CA GLU A 24 -12.56 6.80 1.90
C GLU A 24 -11.40 6.10 1.19
N GLU A 25 -11.13 4.84 1.55
CA GLU A 25 -9.97 4.08 1.07
C GLU A 25 -10.21 3.35 -0.26
N THR A 26 -11.36 3.52 -0.89
CA THR A 26 -11.74 2.75 -2.09
C THR A 26 -10.72 2.88 -3.22
N ALA A 27 -10.22 4.08 -3.48
CA ALA A 27 -9.27 4.31 -4.58
C ALA A 27 -7.96 3.55 -4.38
N ARG A 28 -7.41 3.54 -3.16
CA ARG A 28 -6.21 2.75 -2.87
C ARG A 28 -6.48 1.26 -2.92
N ALA A 29 -7.61 0.81 -2.41
CA ALA A 29 -8.00 -0.59 -2.47
C ALA A 29 -8.18 -1.06 -3.92
N ASP A 30 -8.79 -0.24 -4.76
CA ASP A 30 -8.93 -0.53 -6.20
C ASP A 30 -7.57 -0.63 -6.88
N TYR A 31 -6.68 0.30 -6.60
CA TYR A 31 -5.34 0.28 -7.18
C TYR A 31 -4.55 -0.96 -6.77
N LEU A 32 -4.56 -1.31 -5.48
CA LEU A 32 -3.87 -2.49 -5.00
C LEU A 32 -4.47 -3.78 -5.55
N THR A 33 -5.79 -3.86 -5.66
CA THR A 33 -6.47 -5.02 -6.25
C THR A 33 -5.99 -5.25 -7.68
N ALA A 34 -5.94 -4.19 -8.48
CA ALA A 34 -5.44 -4.27 -9.86
C ALA A 34 -3.96 -4.62 -9.90
N PHE A 35 -3.15 -4.02 -9.03
CA PHE A 35 -1.72 -4.30 -8.95
C PHE A 35 -1.44 -5.78 -8.67
N PHE A 36 -2.08 -6.35 -7.66
CA PHE A 36 -1.86 -7.75 -7.31
C PHE A 36 -2.41 -8.69 -8.38
N HIS A 37 -3.53 -8.32 -9.01
CA HIS A 37 -4.08 -9.10 -10.12
C HIS A 37 -3.11 -9.17 -11.30
N GLU A 38 -2.47 -8.07 -11.65
CA GLU A 38 -1.44 -8.04 -12.69
C GLU A 38 -0.22 -8.90 -12.34
N GLN A 39 0.09 -9.03 -11.05
CA GLN A 39 1.18 -9.89 -10.58
C GLN A 39 0.80 -11.37 -10.52
N GLY A 40 -0.43 -11.72 -10.89
CA GLY A 40 -0.91 -13.10 -10.82
C GLY A 40 -1.19 -13.58 -9.41
N ILE A 41 -1.41 -12.68 -8.48
CA ILE A 41 -1.69 -12.98 -7.08
C ILE A 41 -3.18 -12.96 -6.85
N SER A 42 -3.73 -14.06 -6.31
CA SER A 42 -5.13 -14.12 -5.92
C SER A 42 -5.37 -13.27 -4.68
N ILE A 43 -6.41 -12.46 -4.74
CA ILE A 43 -6.78 -11.57 -3.65
C ILE A 43 -8.26 -11.71 -3.37
N LYS A 44 -8.64 -11.75 -2.10
CA LYS A 44 -10.02 -11.65 -1.66
C LYS A 44 -10.28 -10.27 -1.12
N ARG A 45 -11.39 -9.68 -1.54
CA ARG A 45 -11.77 -8.33 -1.14
C ARG A 45 -13.08 -8.36 -0.37
N TYR A 46 -13.07 -7.74 0.80
CA TYR A 46 -14.26 -7.56 1.65
C TYR A 46 -14.44 -6.06 1.88
N GLY A 47 -15.25 -5.40 1.05
CA GLY A 47 -15.30 -3.94 1.02
C GLY A 47 -13.95 -3.39 0.58
N ASN A 48 -13.28 -2.65 1.45
CA ASN A 48 -11.93 -2.15 1.21
C ASN A 48 -10.85 -2.95 1.96
N ASN A 49 -11.20 -4.08 2.53
CA ASN A 49 -10.26 -4.99 3.15
C ASN A 49 -9.75 -5.99 2.12
N LEU A 50 -8.44 -6.06 1.97
CA LEU A 50 -7.78 -6.95 1.02
C LEU A 50 -7.07 -8.05 1.79
N VAL A 51 -7.32 -9.31 1.42
CA VAL A 51 -6.70 -10.46 2.05
C VAL A 51 -5.93 -11.26 1.01
N LEU A 52 -4.65 -11.44 1.25
CA LEU A 52 -3.75 -12.21 0.40
C LEU A 52 -3.18 -13.37 1.19
N ARG A 53 -2.98 -14.51 0.51
CA ARG A 53 -2.37 -15.68 1.09
C ARG A 53 -1.19 -16.14 0.24
N ASN A 54 -0.25 -16.86 0.85
CA ASN A 54 0.81 -17.52 0.10
C ASN A 54 0.23 -18.48 -0.92
N ARG A 55 0.92 -18.63 -2.06
CA ARG A 55 0.51 -19.57 -3.12
C ARG A 55 0.49 -21.00 -2.65
N VAL A 56 1.45 -21.35 -1.80
CA VAL A 56 1.59 -22.70 -1.25
C VAL A 56 1.31 -22.61 0.25
N GLU A 57 0.26 -23.29 0.67
CA GLU A 57 -0.09 -23.42 2.08
C GLU A 57 0.35 -24.78 2.58
N ASP A 58 0.95 -24.81 3.74
CA ASP A 58 1.34 -26.04 4.44
C ASP A 58 0.58 -26.10 5.75
N PRO A 59 -0.48 -26.93 5.87
CA PRO A 59 -1.28 -27.01 7.10
C PRO A 59 -0.50 -27.53 8.30
N SER A 60 0.68 -28.12 8.09
CA SER A 60 1.55 -28.56 9.20
C SER A 60 2.35 -27.43 9.83
N LYS A 61 2.36 -26.24 9.23
CA LYS A 61 3.09 -25.07 9.70
C LYS A 61 2.15 -24.02 10.27
N PRO A 62 2.61 -23.25 11.27
CA PRO A 62 1.81 -22.16 11.80
C PRO A 62 1.61 -21.05 10.76
N THR A 63 0.51 -20.32 10.87
CA THR A 63 0.20 -19.19 10.02
C THR A 63 0.65 -17.90 10.67
N LEU A 64 1.41 -17.08 9.95
CA LEU A 64 1.73 -15.71 10.34
C LEU A 64 0.82 -14.75 9.58
N MET A 65 0.12 -13.91 10.32
CA MET A 65 -0.70 -12.86 9.73
C MET A 65 -0.01 -11.52 9.87
N LEU A 66 0.23 -10.85 8.74
CA LEU A 66 0.70 -9.48 8.70
C LEU A 66 -0.50 -8.59 8.39
N ASN A 67 -0.70 -7.55 9.19
CA ASN A 67 -1.82 -6.66 9.02
C ASN A 67 -1.34 -5.21 8.92
N SER A 68 -1.93 -4.46 8.00
CA SER A 68 -1.63 -3.06 7.79
C SER A 68 -2.90 -2.34 7.36
N HIS A 69 -2.83 -1.02 7.22
CA HIS A 69 -3.98 -0.23 6.79
C HIS A 69 -3.65 0.61 5.56
N LEU A 70 -4.69 1.03 4.83
CA LEU A 70 -4.58 1.85 3.62
C LEU A 70 -4.97 3.30 3.87
N ASP A 71 -5.73 3.55 4.92
CA ASP A 71 -6.23 4.88 5.23
C ASP A 71 -5.17 5.77 5.88
N THR A 72 -5.38 7.06 5.76
CA THR A 72 -4.61 8.08 6.43
C THR A 72 -5.55 9.06 7.12
N VAL A 73 -5.00 9.85 8.04
CA VAL A 73 -5.66 11.06 8.51
C VAL A 73 -5.61 12.13 7.42
N GLN A 74 -6.38 13.20 7.58
CA GLN A 74 -6.25 14.35 6.69
C GLN A 74 -4.91 15.04 6.91
N PRO A 75 -4.30 15.62 5.86
CA PRO A 75 -3.00 16.25 6.01
C PRO A 75 -3.08 17.48 6.93
N ALA A 76 -2.08 17.58 7.81
CA ALA A 76 -1.92 18.77 8.63
C ALA A 76 -1.46 19.95 7.77
N THR A 77 -1.63 21.16 8.29
CA THR A 77 -1.07 22.36 7.67
C THR A 77 0.45 22.41 7.88
N GLY A 78 1.16 23.10 7.00
CA GLY A 78 2.60 23.32 7.15
C GLY A 78 3.50 22.39 6.38
N TYR A 79 2.95 21.56 5.48
CA TYR A 79 3.78 20.80 4.55
C TYR A 79 4.58 21.73 3.65
N SER A 80 5.88 21.46 3.50
CA SER A 80 6.76 22.19 2.57
C SER A 80 6.64 21.71 1.13
N PHE A 81 5.88 20.65 0.89
CA PHE A 81 5.61 20.06 -0.44
C PHE A 81 4.20 19.50 -0.44
N ASP A 82 3.70 19.14 -1.64
CA ASP A 82 2.41 18.46 -1.77
C ASP A 82 2.51 17.06 -1.13
N PRO A 83 1.74 16.76 -0.05
CA PRO A 83 1.82 15.47 0.61
C PRO A 83 1.37 14.28 -0.25
N PHE A 84 0.70 14.52 -1.38
CA PHE A 84 0.27 13.49 -2.33
C PHE A 84 1.14 13.42 -3.59
N ASN A 85 2.01 14.41 -3.80
CA ASN A 85 2.93 14.46 -4.93
C ASN A 85 4.25 15.09 -4.51
N PRO A 86 4.97 14.43 -3.58
CA PRO A 86 6.23 14.97 -3.08
C PRO A 86 7.32 14.94 -4.16
N PRO A 87 8.35 15.79 -4.01
CA PRO A 87 9.51 15.73 -4.89
C PRO A 87 10.16 14.35 -4.88
N HIS A 88 10.61 13.88 -6.05
CA HIS A 88 11.30 12.61 -6.17
C HIS A 88 12.62 12.62 -5.40
N SER A 89 12.90 11.53 -4.68
CA SER A 89 14.16 11.27 -4.01
C SER A 89 14.53 9.81 -4.15
N ASP A 90 15.81 9.51 -4.41
CA ASP A 90 16.29 8.14 -4.48
C ASP A 90 16.51 7.50 -3.11
N THR A 91 16.57 8.30 -2.05
CA THR A 91 16.88 7.84 -0.70
C THR A 91 15.67 7.87 0.25
N HIS A 92 14.65 8.67 -0.05
CA HIS A 92 13.50 8.88 0.82
C HIS A 92 12.21 8.85 0.03
N ILE A 93 11.18 8.27 0.61
CA ILE A 93 9.80 8.37 0.12
C ILE A 93 9.04 9.22 1.12
N ARG A 94 8.61 10.40 0.69
CA ARG A 94 7.89 11.36 1.51
C ARG A 94 6.42 11.38 1.12
N GLY A 95 5.60 11.89 2.01
CA GLY A 95 4.20 12.08 1.75
C GLY A 95 3.32 11.53 2.85
N LEU A 96 2.06 11.88 2.82
CA LEU A 96 1.09 11.45 3.81
C LEU A 96 0.89 9.92 3.72
N GLY A 97 1.14 9.23 4.82
CA GLY A 97 1.02 7.78 4.90
C GLY A 97 2.27 7.03 4.47
N SER A 98 3.37 7.70 4.09
CA SER A 98 4.60 7.01 3.67
C SER A 98 5.24 6.20 4.80
N ASN A 99 5.02 6.59 6.05
CA ASN A 99 5.48 5.85 7.22
C ASN A 99 4.35 5.08 7.90
N ASP A 100 3.21 5.67 8.10
CA ASP A 100 2.05 5.07 8.77
C ASP A 100 0.88 4.94 7.78
N ALA A 101 0.70 3.79 7.15
CA ALA A 101 1.42 2.51 7.38
C ALA A 101 2.33 2.09 6.21
N GLY A 102 2.93 2.99 5.46
CA GLY A 102 3.74 2.66 4.29
C GLY A 102 5.15 2.12 4.61
N ALA A 103 5.57 2.21 5.83
CA ALA A 103 6.90 1.76 6.24
C ALA A 103 7.09 0.23 6.18
#